data_825e7bebe4c107dc792bb79f7c562ded
#
_entry.id   825e7bebe4c107dc792bb79f7c562ded
#
_cell.length_a   1.000
_cell.length_b   1.000
_cell.length_c   1.000
_cell.angle_alpha   90.00
_cell.angle_beta   90.00
_cell.angle_gamma   90.00
#
_symmetry.space_group_name_H-M   'P 1'
#
loop_
_entity.id
_entity.type
_entity.pdbx_description
1 polymer ?
#
loop_
_entity_poly.entity_id
_entity_poly.type
_entity_poly.pdbx_seq_one_letter_code
_entity_poly.pdbx_strand_id
1 'polypeptide(L)' 'NLVSAGPLDTMAKTAIPGADAFNGLWSERAPLGWDTKDTTPAAKGIVALLSDWFPATTGEMIHVDGGMGSTGA' A
#
# COMPACT_ATOMS: atom_id res chain seq x y z
N ASN A 1 9.47 -8.57 9.18
CA ASN A 1 8.42 -8.48 8.17
C ASN A 1 8.64 -7.28 7.27
N LEU A 2 8.10 -7.36 6.06
CA LEU A 2 8.07 -6.28 5.10
C LEU A 2 6.63 -5.82 4.90
N VAL A 3 6.44 -4.53 4.64
CA VAL A 3 5.14 -3.99 4.23
C VAL A 3 5.27 -3.52 2.78
N SER A 4 4.43 -4.08 1.91
CA SER A 4 4.32 -3.66 0.52
C SER A 4 3.06 -2.84 0.36
N ALA A 5 3.21 -1.52 0.41
CA ALA A 5 2.08 -0.60 0.31
C ALA A 5 1.78 -0.24 -1.13
N GLY A 6 0.51 0.13 -1.41
CA GLY A 6 0.15 0.77 -2.65
C GLY A 6 0.83 2.14 -2.79
N PRO A 7 0.74 2.75 -3.97
CA PRO A 7 1.40 4.04 -4.22
C PRO A 7 0.80 5.14 -3.37
N LEU A 8 1.68 5.98 -2.82
CA LEU A 8 1.27 7.15 -2.04
C LEU A 8 1.75 8.42 -2.74
N ASP A 9 0.87 9.39 -2.76
CA ASP A 9 1.11 10.66 -3.46
C ASP A 9 1.88 11.60 -2.55
N THR A 10 3.20 11.57 -2.67
CA THR A 10 4.11 12.45 -1.95
C THR A 10 4.69 13.49 -2.90
N MET A 11 5.29 14.55 -2.35
CA MET A 11 5.91 15.59 -3.18
C MET A 11 7.00 15.02 -4.10
N ALA A 12 7.80 14.09 -3.60
CA ALA A 12 8.84 13.45 -4.40
C ALA A 12 8.24 12.63 -5.56
N LYS A 13 7.12 11.96 -5.29
CA LYS A 13 6.47 11.10 -6.27
C LYS A 13 5.75 11.90 -7.35
N THR A 14 5.15 13.04 -7.02
CA THR A 14 4.44 13.87 -7.98
C THR A 14 5.35 14.47 -9.04
N ALA A 15 6.66 14.50 -8.80
CA ALA A 15 7.64 14.96 -9.76
C ALA A 15 7.97 13.91 -10.84
N ILE A 16 7.47 12.68 -10.73
CA ILE A 16 7.76 11.58 -11.66
C ILE A 16 6.76 11.61 -12.81
N PRO A 17 7.23 11.71 -14.08
CA PRO A 17 6.32 11.66 -15.22
C PRO A 17 5.50 10.37 -15.26
N GLY A 18 4.21 10.49 -15.52
CA GLY A 18 3.31 9.34 -15.59
C GLY A 18 2.79 8.82 -14.24
N ALA A 19 3.18 9.44 -13.12
CA ALA A 19 2.75 9.01 -11.81
C ALA A 19 1.22 9.08 -11.65
N ASP A 20 0.58 10.12 -12.18
CA ASP A 20 -0.87 10.27 -12.08
C ASP A 20 -1.64 9.15 -12.78
N ALA A 21 -1.18 8.75 -13.97
CA ALA A 21 -1.79 7.65 -14.71
C ALA A 21 -1.62 6.32 -13.96
N PHE A 22 -0.44 6.07 -13.40
CA PHE A 22 -0.16 4.89 -12.59
C PHE A 22 -1.04 4.84 -11.33
N ASN A 23 -1.14 5.96 -10.62
CA ASN A 23 -1.94 6.07 -9.40
C ASN A 23 -3.43 5.87 -9.70
N GLY A 24 -3.93 6.44 -10.80
CA GLY A 24 -5.30 6.27 -11.25
C GLY A 24 -5.63 4.81 -11.57
N LEU A 25 -4.71 4.12 -12.26
CA LEU A 25 -4.86 2.72 -12.59
C LEU A 25 -4.96 1.86 -11.33
N TRP A 26 -4.14 2.14 -10.33
CA TRP A 26 -4.14 1.43 -9.05
C TRP A 26 -5.46 1.61 -8.31
N SER A 27 -5.92 2.85 -8.18
CA SER A 27 -7.19 3.18 -7.52
C SER A 27 -8.37 2.49 -8.19
N GLU A 28 -8.34 2.37 -9.51
CA GLU A 28 -9.41 1.77 -10.30
C GLU A 28 -9.42 0.24 -10.20
N ARG A 29 -8.24 -0.39 -10.19
CA ARG A 29 -8.11 -1.85 -10.25
C ARG A 29 -8.02 -2.55 -8.90
N ALA A 30 -7.67 -1.85 -7.84
CA ALA A 30 -7.59 -2.45 -6.52
C ALA A 30 -8.98 -2.89 -6.05
N PRO A 31 -9.18 -4.15 -5.65
CA PRO A 31 -10.51 -4.66 -5.26
C PRO A 31 -11.18 -3.87 -4.14
N LEU A 32 -10.42 -3.38 -3.18
CA LEU A 32 -10.94 -2.55 -2.08
C LEU A 32 -10.86 -1.06 -2.37
N GLY A 33 -10.38 -0.68 -3.55
CA GLY A 33 -10.03 0.68 -3.86
C GLY A 33 -8.71 1.09 -3.23
N TRP A 34 -8.17 2.18 -3.66
CA TRP A 34 -6.92 2.71 -3.11
C TRP A 34 -6.91 4.23 -3.29
N ASP A 35 -6.72 4.95 -2.18
CA ASP A 35 -6.58 6.40 -2.20
C ASP A 35 -5.10 6.75 -1.99
N THR A 36 -4.45 7.25 -3.04
CA THR A 36 -3.02 7.59 -3.01
C THR A 36 -2.70 8.75 -2.07
N LYS A 37 -3.70 9.50 -1.65
CA LYS A 37 -3.54 10.64 -0.73
C LYS A 37 -3.75 10.28 0.72
N ASP A 38 -4.27 9.08 1.01
CA ASP A 38 -4.51 8.61 2.36
C ASP A 38 -3.42 7.64 2.79
N THR A 39 -2.57 8.07 3.71
CA THR A 39 -1.49 7.25 4.25
C THR A 39 -1.94 6.33 5.38
N THR A 40 -3.17 6.48 5.86
CA THR A 40 -3.65 5.78 7.05
C THR A 40 -3.62 4.26 6.92
N PRO A 41 -4.07 3.63 5.83
CA PRO A 41 -4.01 2.17 5.72
C PRO A 41 -2.59 1.61 5.83
N ALA A 42 -1.63 2.23 5.14
CA ALA A 42 -0.23 1.79 5.23
C ALA A 42 0.32 1.98 6.64
N ALA A 43 0.03 3.12 7.27
CA ALA A 43 0.47 3.40 8.63
C ALA A 43 -0.11 2.39 9.62
N LYS A 44 -1.39 2.06 9.50
CA LYS A 44 -2.03 1.05 10.36
C LYS A 44 -1.42 -0.33 10.19
N GLY A 45 -1.08 -0.72 8.97
CA GLY A 45 -0.40 -1.98 8.71
C GLY A 45 0.96 -2.05 9.40
N ILE A 46 1.73 -0.99 9.31
CA ILE A 46 3.05 -0.91 9.96
C ILE A 46 2.90 -0.98 11.48
N VAL A 47 2.00 -0.20 12.05
CA VAL A 47 1.77 -0.16 13.50
C VAL A 47 1.31 -1.53 14.00
N ALA A 48 0.42 -2.19 13.28
CA ALA A 48 -0.06 -3.53 13.66
C ALA A 48 1.09 -4.53 13.74
N LEU A 49 2.01 -4.51 12.76
CA LEU A 49 3.16 -5.42 12.73
C LEU A 49 4.19 -5.11 13.82
N LEU A 50 4.27 -3.86 14.28
CA LEU A 50 5.14 -3.44 15.37
C LEU A 50 4.51 -3.66 16.74
N SER A 51 3.24 -4.01 16.79
CA SER A 51 2.49 -4.23 18.03
C SER A 51 2.56 -5.66 18.47
N ASP A 52 1.98 -5.95 19.65
CA ASP A 52 1.89 -7.31 20.21
C ASP A 52 0.83 -8.18 19.51
N TRP A 53 0.13 -7.65 18.53
CA TRP A 53 -0.91 -8.41 17.81
C TRP A 53 -0.35 -9.52 16.92
N PHE A 54 0.94 -9.46 16.57
CA PHE A 54 1.61 -10.47 15.76
C PHE A 54 2.84 -11.04 16.45
N PRO A 55 2.65 -11.69 17.64
CA PRO A 55 3.80 -12.13 18.45
C PRO A 55 4.58 -13.31 17.85
N ALA A 56 4.01 -14.01 16.89
CA ALA A 56 4.62 -15.20 16.29
C ALA A 56 4.74 -15.10 14.78
N THR A 57 4.89 -13.89 14.24
CA THR A 57 4.95 -13.63 12.79
C THR A 57 6.29 -13.00 12.44
N THR A 58 7.02 -13.64 11.53
CA THR A 58 8.28 -13.11 11.03
C THR A 58 8.53 -13.61 9.60
N GLY A 59 9.34 -12.88 8.85
CA GLY A 59 9.71 -13.28 7.49
C GLY A 59 8.60 -13.10 6.47
N GLU A 60 7.54 -12.39 6.80
CA GLU A 60 6.39 -12.20 5.91
C GLU A 60 6.46 -10.88 5.16
N MET A 61 5.86 -10.87 3.96
CA MET A 61 5.56 -9.64 3.24
C MET A 61 4.06 -9.41 3.31
N ILE A 62 3.67 -8.31 3.94
CA ILE A 62 2.26 -7.95 4.11
C ILE A 62 1.90 -6.88 3.11
N HIS A 63 0.90 -7.16 2.28
CA HIS A 63 0.41 -6.20 1.29
C HIS A 63 -0.65 -5.28 1.90
N VAL A 64 -0.44 -3.98 1.77
CA VAL A 64 -1.42 -2.95 2.14
C VAL A 64 -1.64 -2.09 0.90
N ASP A 65 -2.39 -2.61 -0.05
CA ASP A 65 -2.47 -2.09 -1.41
C ASP A 65 -3.89 -2.12 -2.00
N GLY A 66 -4.89 -2.26 -1.15
CA GLY A 66 -6.28 -2.39 -1.60
C GLY A 66 -6.59 -3.71 -2.30
N GLY A 67 -5.69 -4.68 -2.21
CA GLY A 67 -5.85 -5.99 -2.81
C GLY A 67 -5.25 -6.11 -4.22
N MET A 68 -4.56 -5.09 -4.70
CA MET A 68 -3.99 -5.09 -6.06
C MET A 68 -3.04 -6.27 -6.28
N GLY A 69 -2.20 -6.58 -5.29
CA GLY A 69 -1.24 -7.68 -5.38
C GLY A 69 -1.91 -9.05 -5.53
N SER A 70 -3.13 -9.20 -5.02
CA SER A 70 -3.86 -10.48 -5.11
C SER A 70 -4.51 -10.71 -6.47
N THR A 71 -4.64 -9.69 -7.29
CA THR A 71 -5.28 -9.80 -8.61
C THR A 71 -4.32 -10.26 -9.69
N GLY A 72 -3.04 -10.23 -9.45
CA GLY A 72 -2.02 -10.53 -10.45
C GLY A 72 -1.88 -9.46 -11.54
N ALA A 73 -2.47 -8.31 -11.32
CA ALA A 73 -2.45 -7.21 -12.30
C ALA A 73 -1.19 -6.38 -12.24
#